data_289c60330fdb5320695ed15c95451cda
#
_entry.id   289c60330fdb5320695ed15c95451cda
#
_cell.length_a   1.000
_cell.length_b   1.000
_cell.length_c   1.000
_cell.angle_alpha   90.00
_cell.angle_beta   90.00
_cell.angle_gamma   90.00
#
_symmetry.space_group_name_H-M   'P 1'
#
loop_
_entity.id
_entity.type
_entity.pdbx_description
1 polymer ?
#
loop_
_entity_poly.entity_id
_entity_poly.type
_entity_poly.pdbx_seq_one_letter_code
_entity_poly.pdbx_strand_id
1 'polypeptide(L)'
;MATTPLSATILAHFFTENEKFNWFKSVGILIGFSGIVFLFSDKVLINPENILYALSILLGSTCYVIGGILTLKISKKKNENVTASILIWGSIIVFPISMFFEQPWNLSPSLDSMIALLYLGIFPTGVAWLLRFHILKNNGVVFQSQVAFLIPIFGVILGYIFLNELITSKVIVSLLLVILGIYLVKTSNKTKVTSV
;
A
#
# COMPACT_ATOMS: atom_id res chain seq x y z
N MET A 1 -4.79 -1.64 -5.06
CA MET A 1 -3.60 -1.58 -4.20
C MET A 1 -2.91 -2.95 -3.98
N ALA A 2 -3.62 -4.07 -4.11
CA ALA A 2 -3.03 -5.42 -3.99
C ALA A 2 -1.93 -5.75 -5.03
N THR A 3 -1.88 -5.02 -6.14
CA THR A 3 -0.84 -5.12 -7.18
C THR A 3 0.47 -4.42 -6.80
N THR A 4 0.48 -3.58 -5.75
CA THR A 4 1.66 -2.83 -5.31
C THR A 4 2.88 -3.71 -5.03
N PRO A 5 2.78 -4.88 -4.37
CA PRO A 5 3.93 -5.75 -4.16
C PRO A 5 4.51 -6.35 -5.44
N LEU A 6 3.67 -6.61 -6.45
CA LEU A 6 4.11 -7.06 -7.77
C LEU A 6 4.93 -5.96 -8.46
N SER A 7 4.37 -4.75 -8.55
CA SER A 7 5.06 -3.59 -9.11
C SER A 7 6.35 -3.27 -8.35
N ALA A 8 6.33 -3.37 -7.01
CA ALA A 8 7.49 -3.14 -6.17
C ALA A 8 8.62 -4.14 -6.46
N THR A 9 8.31 -5.42 -6.63
CA THR A 9 9.33 -6.44 -6.91
C THR A 9 10.00 -6.22 -8.27
N ILE A 10 9.19 -5.90 -9.28
CA ILE A 10 9.71 -5.63 -10.64
C ILE A 10 10.57 -4.36 -10.63
N LEU A 11 10.04 -3.25 -10.13
CA LEU A 11 10.75 -1.97 -10.13
C LEU A 11 11.96 -1.96 -9.22
N ALA A 12 11.89 -2.59 -8.04
CA ALA A 12 13.03 -2.67 -7.14
C ALA A 12 14.20 -3.45 -7.77
N HIS A 13 13.92 -4.48 -8.55
CA HIS A 13 14.97 -5.22 -9.27
C HIS A 13 15.81 -4.34 -10.20
N PHE A 14 15.15 -3.42 -10.93
CA PHE A 14 15.83 -2.56 -11.90
C PHE A 14 16.41 -1.29 -11.29
N PHE A 15 15.78 -0.75 -10.25
CA PHE A 15 16.10 0.59 -9.73
C PHE A 15 16.77 0.61 -8.35
N THR A 16 16.91 -0.56 -7.68
CA THR A 16 17.58 -0.66 -6.37
C THR A 16 18.73 -1.67 -6.41
N GLU A 17 19.87 -1.32 -5.83
CA GLU A 17 21.06 -2.17 -5.82
C GLU A 17 20.91 -3.39 -4.90
N ASN A 18 20.16 -3.23 -3.81
CA ASN A 18 20.05 -4.22 -2.74
C ASN A 18 18.85 -5.17 -2.85
N GLU A 19 17.90 -4.91 -3.74
CA GLU A 19 16.68 -5.72 -3.87
C GLU A 19 16.60 -6.45 -5.22
N LYS A 20 17.61 -7.27 -5.51
CA LYS A 20 17.63 -8.11 -6.71
C LYS A 20 16.51 -9.16 -6.67
N PHE A 21 16.09 -9.57 -7.86
CA PHE A 21 15.10 -10.62 -8.06
C PHE A 21 15.47 -11.88 -7.25
N ASN A 22 14.49 -12.42 -6.52
CA ASN A 22 14.61 -13.68 -5.82
C ASN A 22 13.34 -14.48 -6.06
N TRP A 23 13.51 -15.72 -6.54
CA TRP A 23 12.42 -16.62 -6.86
C TRP A 23 11.45 -16.82 -5.67
N PHE A 24 11.97 -17.01 -4.47
CA PHE A 24 11.14 -17.16 -3.27
C PHE A 24 10.30 -15.92 -2.96
N LYS A 25 10.83 -14.71 -3.16
CA LYS A 25 10.06 -13.48 -3.02
C LYS A 25 8.92 -13.42 -4.03
N SER A 26 9.21 -13.74 -5.29
CA SER A 26 8.22 -13.70 -6.37
C SER A 26 7.09 -14.70 -6.13
N VAL A 27 7.42 -15.92 -5.74
CA VAL A 27 6.42 -16.95 -5.38
C VAL A 27 5.58 -16.49 -4.20
N GLY A 28 6.19 -15.96 -3.14
CA GLY A 28 5.44 -15.43 -1.98
C GLY A 28 4.48 -14.30 -2.36
N ILE A 29 4.91 -13.39 -3.23
CA ILE A 29 4.04 -12.29 -3.72
C ILE A 29 2.89 -12.83 -4.58
N LEU A 30 3.14 -13.79 -5.45
CA LEU A 30 2.10 -14.40 -6.28
C LEU A 30 1.07 -15.15 -5.42
N ILE A 31 1.51 -15.88 -4.38
CA ILE A 31 0.61 -16.56 -3.44
C ILE A 31 -0.23 -15.53 -2.67
N GLY A 32 0.38 -14.49 -2.11
CA GLY A 32 -0.36 -13.44 -1.42
C GLY A 32 -1.35 -12.71 -2.32
N PHE A 33 -0.96 -12.41 -3.56
CA PHE A 33 -1.83 -11.81 -4.56
C PHE A 33 -3.01 -12.72 -4.93
N SER A 34 -2.76 -14.03 -5.14
CA SER A 34 -3.82 -15.00 -5.44
C SER A 34 -4.85 -15.09 -4.30
N GLY A 35 -4.40 -15.00 -3.04
CA GLY A 35 -5.29 -14.92 -1.88
C GLY A 35 -6.23 -13.72 -1.95
N ILE A 36 -5.73 -12.55 -2.34
CA ILE A 36 -6.56 -11.34 -2.48
C ILE A 36 -7.52 -11.47 -3.67
N VAL A 37 -7.06 -11.97 -4.82
CA VAL A 37 -7.92 -12.22 -5.98
C VAL A 37 -9.03 -13.20 -5.62
N PHE A 38 -8.71 -14.25 -4.88
CA PHE A 38 -9.70 -15.24 -4.41
C PHE A 38 -10.72 -14.61 -3.46
N LEU A 39 -10.28 -13.74 -2.54
CA LEU A 39 -11.16 -13.03 -1.61
C LEU A 39 -12.21 -12.19 -2.33
N PHE A 40 -11.80 -11.48 -3.38
CA PHE A 40 -12.67 -10.56 -4.12
C PHE A 40 -13.26 -11.16 -5.40
N SER A 41 -13.08 -12.46 -5.68
CA SER A 41 -13.49 -13.09 -6.94
C SER A 41 -14.98 -12.93 -7.26
N ASP A 42 -15.85 -12.87 -6.25
CA ASP A 42 -17.30 -12.69 -6.46
C ASP A 42 -17.67 -11.25 -6.86
N LYS A 43 -16.78 -10.30 -6.59
CA LYS A 43 -16.99 -8.86 -6.88
C LYS A 43 -16.26 -8.40 -8.16
N VAL A 44 -15.46 -9.27 -8.76
CA VAL A 44 -14.74 -8.95 -10.00
C VAL A 44 -15.65 -9.16 -11.20
N LEU A 45 -16.52 -8.18 -11.45
CA LEU A 45 -17.22 -8.08 -12.72
C LEU A 45 -16.29 -7.35 -13.70
N ILE A 46 -15.78 -8.10 -14.68
CA ILE A 46 -14.98 -7.54 -15.78
C ILE A 46 -15.94 -6.90 -16.78
N ASN A 47 -16.33 -5.66 -16.52
CA ASN A 47 -17.00 -4.83 -17.52
C ASN A 47 -15.95 -4.01 -18.28
N PRO A 48 -16.08 -3.83 -19.59
CA PRO A 48 -15.16 -3.00 -20.39
C PRO A 48 -15.00 -1.58 -19.85
N GLU A 49 -16.05 -1.01 -19.27
CA GLU A 49 -16.03 0.32 -18.62
C GLU A 49 -15.10 0.37 -17.41
N ASN A 50 -14.87 -0.75 -16.74
CA ASN A 50 -14.01 -0.83 -15.57
C ASN A 50 -12.51 -0.92 -15.89
N ILE A 51 -12.15 -1.14 -17.17
CA ILE A 51 -10.75 -1.30 -17.60
C ILE A 51 -9.99 0.02 -17.39
N LEU A 52 -10.58 1.15 -17.72
CA LEU A 52 -9.95 2.46 -17.54
C LEU A 52 -9.65 2.75 -16.05
N TYR A 53 -10.61 2.43 -15.16
CA TYR A 53 -10.41 2.56 -13.72
C TYR A 53 -9.34 1.61 -13.20
N ALA A 54 -9.31 0.37 -13.68
CA ALA A 54 -8.29 -0.61 -13.33
C ALA A 54 -6.88 -0.14 -13.77
N LEU A 55 -6.75 0.39 -14.98
CA LEU A 55 -5.49 0.96 -15.48
C LEU A 55 -5.05 2.17 -14.64
N SER A 56 -5.96 3.06 -14.27
CA SER A 56 -5.67 4.20 -13.40
C SER A 56 -5.16 3.77 -12.02
N ILE A 57 -5.74 2.72 -11.44
CA ILE A 57 -5.29 2.15 -10.17
C ILE A 57 -3.90 1.53 -10.29
N LEU A 58 -3.64 0.80 -11.40
CA LEU A 58 -2.31 0.23 -11.67
C LEU A 58 -1.25 1.32 -11.83
N LEU A 59 -1.57 2.37 -12.57
CA LEU A 59 -0.69 3.51 -12.76
C LEU A 59 -0.41 4.20 -11.41
N GLY A 60 -1.43 4.46 -10.60
CA GLY A 60 -1.28 5.04 -9.26
C GLY A 60 -0.43 4.17 -8.33
N SER A 61 -0.62 2.84 -8.34
CA SER A 61 0.20 1.93 -7.54
C SER A 61 1.66 1.89 -7.99
N THR A 62 1.90 2.01 -9.29
CA THR A 62 3.24 2.07 -9.86
C THR A 62 3.94 3.38 -9.48
N CYS A 63 3.26 4.52 -9.61
CA CYS A 63 3.77 5.83 -9.16
C CYS A 63 4.09 5.84 -7.66
N TYR A 64 3.26 5.18 -6.84
CA TYR A 64 3.50 5.03 -5.40
C TYR A 64 4.80 4.27 -5.09
N VAL A 65 5.09 3.20 -5.85
CA VAL A 65 6.34 2.43 -5.73
C VAL A 65 7.55 3.25 -6.20
N ILE A 66 7.43 3.93 -7.33
CA ILE A 66 8.48 4.82 -7.85
C ILE A 66 8.81 5.89 -6.83
N GLY A 67 7.80 6.54 -6.24
CA GLY A 67 7.98 7.50 -5.15
C GLY A 67 8.74 6.92 -3.96
N GLY A 68 8.46 5.67 -3.57
CA GLY A 68 9.21 4.95 -2.54
C GLY A 68 10.69 4.76 -2.90
N ILE A 69 10.97 4.32 -4.13
CA ILE A 69 12.35 4.12 -4.63
C ILE A 69 13.12 5.45 -4.68
N LEU A 70 12.52 6.50 -5.21
CA LEU A 70 13.12 7.84 -5.24
C LEU A 70 13.43 8.34 -3.84
N THR A 71 12.52 8.10 -2.91
CA THR A 71 12.72 8.48 -1.51
C THR A 71 13.91 7.77 -0.87
N LEU A 72 14.13 6.49 -1.16
CA LEU A 72 15.34 5.78 -0.68
C LEU A 72 16.63 6.43 -1.16
N LYS A 73 16.65 6.93 -2.40
CA LYS A 73 17.85 7.61 -2.95
C LYS A 73 18.14 8.95 -2.25
N ILE A 74 17.11 9.60 -1.69
CA ILE A 74 17.23 10.88 -0.97
C ILE A 74 17.47 10.68 0.53
N SER A 75 17.41 9.44 1.03
CA SER A 75 17.26 9.10 2.46
C SER A 75 18.49 9.31 3.35
N LYS A 76 19.48 10.10 2.94
CA LYS A 76 20.55 10.58 3.83
C LYS A 76 20.05 11.54 4.92
N LYS A 77 18.85 12.10 4.75
CA LYS A 77 18.20 13.03 5.70
C LYS A 77 17.37 12.28 6.75
N LYS A 78 16.98 12.99 7.82
CA LYS A 78 16.08 12.47 8.85
C LYS A 78 14.71 12.13 8.25
N ASN A 79 14.09 11.06 8.73
CA ASN A 79 12.81 10.56 8.20
C ASN A 79 11.69 11.62 8.30
N GLU A 80 11.67 12.38 9.41
CA GLU A 80 10.67 13.42 9.66
C GLU A 80 10.73 14.51 8.58
N ASN A 81 11.93 14.98 8.25
CA ASN A 81 12.11 16.03 7.24
C ASN A 81 11.68 15.59 5.86
N VAL A 82 11.97 14.33 5.48
CA VAL A 82 11.59 13.78 4.19
C VAL A 82 10.06 13.62 4.11
N THR A 83 9.45 13.07 5.17
CA THR A 83 7.99 12.93 5.26
C THR A 83 7.30 14.29 5.19
N ALA A 84 7.73 15.26 5.99
CA ALA A 84 7.16 16.59 5.98
C ALA A 84 7.26 17.25 4.60
N SER A 85 8.43 17.17 3.95
CA SER A 85 8.62 17.72 2.61
C SER A 85 7.67 17.11 1.60
N ILE A 86 7.49 15.79 1.58
CA ILE A 86 6.59 15.11 0.63
C ILE A 86 5.13 15.51 0.88
N LEU A 87 4.71 15.57 2.13
CA LEU A 87 3.33 15.94 2.48
C LEU A 87 3.06 17.41 2.14
N ILE A 88 3.99 18.34 2.44
CA ILE A 88 3.85 19.75 2.13
C ILE A 88 3.78 19.99 0.61
N TRP A 89 4.74 19.44 -0.15
CA TRP A 89 4.74 19.60 -1.60
C TRP A 89 3.55 18.92 -2.27
N GLY A 90 3.15 17.74 -1.77
CA GLY A 90 1.93 17.09 -2.23
C GLY A 90 0.69 17.94 -2.00
N SER A 91 0.56 18.56 -0.82
CA SER A 91 -0.54 19.46 -0.50
C SER A 91 -0.54 20.71 -1.38
N ILE A 92 0.63 21.33 -1.61
CA ILE A 92 0.74 22.53 -2.49
C ILE A 92 0.30 22.22 -3.91
N ILE A 93 0.57 21.01 -4.42
CA ILE A 93 0.17 20.61 -5.78
C ILE A 93 -1.32 20.28 -5.85
N VAL A 94 -1.82 19.49 -4.87
CA VAL A 94 -3.21 19.02 -4.88
C VAL A 94 -4.21 20.11 -4.52
N PHE A 95 -3.83 21.05 -3.65
CA PHE A 95 -4.71 22.13 -3.17
C PHE A 95 -5.35 22.95 -4.30
N PRO A 96 -4.60 23.51 -5.26
CA PRO A 96 -5.21 24.26 -6.37
C PRO A 96 -6.08 23.38 -7.27
N ILE A 97 -5.71 22.11 -7.46
CA ILE A 97 -6.51 21.17 -8.26
C ILE A 97 -7.87 20.93 -7.59
N SER A 98 -7.87 20.67 -6.28
CA SER A 98 -9.12 20.51 -5.50
C SER A 98 -9.98 21.76 -5.52
N MET A 99 -9.37 22.96 -5.43
CA MET A 99 -10.07 24.23 -5.54
C MET A 99 -10.84 24.37 -6.86
N PHE A 100 -10.23 23.95 -7.97
CA PHE A 100 -10.87 24.04 -9.29
C PHE A 100 -11.96 23.00 -9.53
N PHE A 101 -11.75 21.75 -9.10
CA PHE A 101 -12.64 20.64 -9.42
C PHE A 101 -13.72 20.40 -8.37
N GLU A 102 -13.40 20.58 -7.09
CA GLU A 102 -14.30 20.19 -5.98
C GLU A 102 -15.04 21.37 -5.38
N GLN A 103 -14.60 22.62 -5.63
CA GLN A 103 -15.21 23.85 -5.12
C GLN A 103 -15.57 23.77 -3.63
N PRO A 104 -14.60 23.58 -2.72
CA PRO A 104 -14.83 23.26 -1.31
C PRO A 104 -15.63 24.35 -0.56
N TRP A 105 -15.68 25.58 -1.09
CA TRP A 105 -16.50 26.67 -0.52
C TRP A 105 -18.00 26.44 -0.65
N ASN A 106 -18.45 25.57 -1.54
CA ASN A 106 -19.87 25.22 -1.69
C ASN A 106 -20.29 24.08 -0.73
N LEU A 107 -19.36 23.51 0.03
CA LEU A 107 -19.61 22.43 0.96
C LEU A 107 -19.88 22.98 2.36
N SER A 108 -20.87 22.43 3.03
CA SER A 108 -21.15 22.67 4.46
C SER A 108 -20.93 21.38 5.24
N PRO A 109 -19.67 21.02 5.56
CA PRO A 109 -19.39 19.77 6.25
C PRO A 109 -19.93 19.80 7.68
N SER A 110 -20.51 18.67 8.12
CA SER A 110 -20.92 18.49 9.51
C SER A 110 -19.70 18.44 10.43
N LEU A 111 -19.91 18.68 11.72
CA LEU A 111 -18.85 18.60 12.72
C LEU A 111 -18.16 17.23 12.71
N ASP A 112 -18.96 16.15 12.58
CA ASP A 112 -18.43 14.78 12.51
C ASP A 112 -17.54 14.57 11.30
N SER A 113 -17.89 15.15 10.15
CA SER A 113 -17.07 15.10 8.94
C SER A 113 -15.74 15.85 9.13
N MET A 114 -15.76 16.98 9.82
CA MET A 114 -14.54 17.74 10.12
C MET A 114 -13.62 16.97 11.09
N ILE A 115 -14.18 16.36 12.12
CA ILE A 115 -13.42 15.52 13.07
C ILE A 115 -12.82 14.31 12.33
N ALA A 116 -13.60 13.66 11.47
CA ALA A 116 -13.10 12.54 10.66
C ALA A 116 -11.95 12.96 9.73
N LEU A 117 -12.05 14.12 9.09
CA LEU A 117 -10.97 14.65 8.25
C LEU A 117 -9.69 14.95 9.05
N LEU A 118 -9.82 15.55 10.23
CA LEU A 118 -8.68 15.78 11.12
C LEU A 118 -8.03 14.47 11.56
N TYR A 119 -8.84 13.47 11.94
CA TYR A 119 -8.34 12.14 12.28
C TYR A 119 -7.57 11.51 11.12
N LEU A 120 -8.11 11.54 9.91
CA LEU A 120 -7.47 11.00 8.69
C LEU A 120 -6.19 11.76 8.32
N GLY A 121 -6.15 13.06 8.54
CA GLY A 121 -4.94 13.86 8.31
C GLY A 121 -3.82 13.52 9.27
N ILE A 122 -4.13 13.39 10.57
CA ILE A 122 -3.11 13.16 11.61
C ILE A 122 -2.63 11.70 11.59
N PHE A 123 -3.53 10.73 11.72
CA PHE A 123 -3.14 9.33 11.93
C PHE A 123 -2.76 8.61 10.63
N PRO A 124 -3.65 8.39 9.64
CA PRO A 124 -3.29 7.66 8.42
C PRO A 124 -2.34 8.44 7.50
N THR A 125 -2.35 9.77 7.56
CA THR A 125 -1.46 10.58 6.72
C THR A 125 -0.19 10.95 7.47
N GLY A 126 -0.25 11.57 8.65
CA GLY A 126 0.93 12.00 9.39
C GLY A 126 1.71 10.83 9.97
N VAL A 127 1.13 10.14 10.96
CA VAL A 127 1.81 9.08 11.72
C VAL A 127 2.15 7.88 10.83
N ALA A 128 1.22 7.43 10.00
CA ALA A 128 1.44 6.25 9.15
C ALA A 128 2.54 6.50 8.10
N TRP A 129 2.67 7.73 7.56
CA TRP A 129 3.77 8.05 6.65
C TRP A 129 5.14 8.05 7.33
N LEU A 130 5.25 8.50 8.58
CA LEU A 130 6.48 8.39 9.36
C LEU A 130 6.88 6.93 9.57
N LEU A 131 5.93 6.07 9.97
CA LEU A 131 6.14 4.64 10.13
C LEU A 131 6.51 3.97 8.80
N ARG A 132 5.84 4.35 7.72
CA ARG A 132 6.15 3.87 6.36
C ARG A 132 7.60 4.17 5.99
N PHE A 133 8.08 5.38 6.23
CA PHE A 133 9.47 5.74 5.94
C PHE A 133 10.45 4.96 6.77
N HIS A 134 10.16 4.75 8.04
CA HIS A 134 10.99 3.92 8.91
C HIS A 134 11.12 2.49 8.37
N ILE A 135 10.00 1.87 7.98
CA ILE A 135 9.98 0.54 7.39
C ILE A 135 10.72 0.51 6.05
N LEU A 136 10.47 1.48 5.19
CA LEU A 136 11.09 1.60 3.87
C LEU A 136 12.61 1.68 3.95
N LYS A 137 13.13 2.50 4.85
CA LYS A 137 14.57 2.72 5.05
C LYS A 137 15.27 1.50 5.61
N ASN A 138 14.65 0.80 6.55
CA ASN A 138 15.27 -0.32 7.26
C ASN A 138 15.08 -1.66 6.54
N ASN A 139 13.99 -1.84 5.78
CA ASN A 139 13.60 -3.14 5.22
C ASN A 139 13.45 -3.14 3.69
N GLY A 140 13.53 -1.97 3.04
CA GLY A 140 13.42 -1.82 1.60
C GLY A 140 11.99 -1.72 1.05
N VAL A 141 11.90 -1.49 -0.26
CA VAL A 141 10.64 -1.20 -0.98
C VAL A 141 9.73 -2.43 -1.05
N VAL A 142 10.30 -3.60 -1.33
CA VAL A 142 9.53 -4.84 -1.47
C VAL A 142 8.90 -5.23 -0.14
N PHE A 143 9.65 -5.14 0.97
CA PHE A 143 9.08 -5.42 2.29
C PHE A 143 7.99 -4.42 2.68
N GLN A 144 8.23 -3.12 2.46
CA GLN A 144 7.25 -2.08 2.74
C GLN A 144 5.95 -2.27 1.94
N SER A 145 6.04 -2.74 0.69
CA SER A 145 4.87 -2.98 -0.15
C SER A 145 3.96 -4.10 0.37
N GLN A 146 4.48 -5.02 1.22
CA GLN A 146 3.69 -6.10 1.83
C GLN A 146 2.59 -5.56 2.78
N VAL A 147 2.71 -4.33 3.24
CA VAL A 147 1.65 -3.67 4.04
C VAL A 147 0.31 -3.66 3.27
N ALA A 148 0.35 -3.59 1.93
CA ALA A 148 -0.85 -3.67 1.11
C ALA A 148 -1.61 -5.01 1.26
N PHE A 149 -0.92 -6.09 1.61
CA PHE A 149 -1.55 -7.38 1.88
C PHE A 149 -2.18 -7.47 3.28
N LEU A 150 -1.74 -6.63 4.22
CA LEU A 150 -2.34 -6.58 5.56
C LEU A 150 -3.68 -5.84 5.57
N ILE A 151 -3.90 -4.93 4.64
CA ILE A 151 -5.13 -4.12 4.56
C ILE A 151 -6.40 -5.00 4.51
N PRO A 152 -6.52 -6.02 3.64
CA PRO A 152 -7.68 -6.90 3.63
C PRO A 152 -7.87 -7.69 4.92
N ILE A 153 -6.79 -8.08 5.60
CA ILE A 153 -6.84 -8.81 6.86
C ILE A 153 -7.54 -7.95 7.94
N PHE A 154 -7.07 -6.71 8.10
CA PHE A 154 -7.70 -5.76 9.02
C PHE A 154 -9.13 -5.40 8.57
N GLY A 155 -9.37 -5.29 7.26
CA GLY A 155 -10.71 -5.05 6.72
C GLY A 155 -11.71 -6.13 7.13
N VAL A 156 -11.33 -7.41 7.03
CA VAL A 156 -12.18 -8.54 7.47
C VAL A 156 -12.42 -8.51 8.98
N ILE A 157 -11.38 -8.26 9.78
CA ILE A 157 -11.50 -8.20 11.24
C ILE A 157 -12.47 -7.07 11.65
N LEU A 158 -12.30 -5.89 11.08
CA LEU A 158 -13.17 -4.74 11.36
C LEU A 158 -14.60 -4.96 10.85
N GLY A 159 -14.77 -5.57 9.65
CA GLY A 159 -16.07 -5.94 9.11
C GLY A 159 -16.82 -6.92 10.03
N TYR A 160 -16.12 -7.90 10.57
CA TYR A 160 -16.69 -8.83 11.53
C TYR A 160 -17.11 -8.13 12.85
N ILE A 161 -16.21 -7.28 13.40
CA ILE A 161 -16.46 -6.64 14.71
C ILE A 161 -17.54 -5.55 14.65
N PHE A 162 -17.50 -4.68 13.63
CA PHE A 162 -18.34 -3.49 13.56
C PHE A 162 -19.57 -3.64 12.67
N LEU A 163 -19.49 -4.49 11.64
CA LEU A 163 -20.56 -4.67 10.65
C LEU A 163 -21.27 -6.02 10.79
N ASN A 164 -20.87 -6.87 11.76
CA ASN A 164 -21.40 -8.23 11.95
C ASN A 164 -21.33 -9.08 10.67
N GLU A 165 -20.31 -8.87 9.82
CA GLU A 165 -20.12 -9.66 8.62
C GLU A 165 -19.70 -11.09 8.96
N LEU A 166 -20.30 -12.08 8.27
CA LEU A 166 -19.98 -13.49 8.51
C LEU A 166 -18.60 -13.83 7.91
N ILE A 167 -17.74 -14.47 8.72
CA ILE A 167 -16.48 -15.00 8.24
C ILE A 167 -16.75 -16.34 7.53
N THR A 168 -16.75 -16.31 6.22
CA THR A 168 -16.94 -17.49 5.38
C THR A 168 -15.65 -18.32 5.25
N SER A 169 -15.76 -19.61 4.89
CA SER A 169 -14.58 -20.45 4.60
C SER A 169 -13.69 -19.82 3.53
N LYS A 170 -14.25 -19.14 2.55
CA LYS A 170 -13.55 -18.40 1.51
C LYS A 170 -12.63 -17.30 2.09
N VAL A 171 -13.14 -16.54 3.06
CA VAL A 171 -12.37 -15.51 3.76
C VAL A 171 -11.18 -16.14 4.50
N ILE A 172 -11.40 -17.22 5.22
CA ILE A 172 -10.33 -17.90 5.97
C ILE A 172 -9.23 -18.41 5.04
N VAL A 173 -9.59 -19.10 3.95
CA VAL A 173 -8.61 -19.59 2.96
C VAL A 173 -7.83 -18.44 2.33
N SER A 174 -8.52 -17.34 1.97
CA SER A 174 -7.88 -16.15 1.41
C SER A 174 -6.85 -15.54 2.37
N LEU A 175 -7.21 -15.40 3.65
CA LEU A 175 -6.31 -14.86 4.67
C LEU A 175 -5.09 -15.76 4.90
N LEU A 176 -5.27 -17.08 4.90
CA LEU A 176 -4.16 -18.03 5.01
C LEU A 176 -3.18 -17.90 3.85
N LEU A 177 -3.66 -17.77 2.61
CA LEU A 177 -2.82 -17.54 1.42
C LEU A 177 -2.05 -16.23 1.54
N VAL A 178 -2.70 -15.15 1.99
CA VAL A 178 -2.06 -13.85 2.19
C VAL A 178 -0.95 -13.93 3.24
N ILE A 179 -1.22 -14.54 4.39
CA ILE A 179 -0.24 -14.69 5.48
C ILE A 179 0.95 -15.56 5.01
N LEU A 180 0.69 -16.65 4.30
CA LEU A 180 1.72 -17.50 3.72
C LEU A 180 2.61 -16.73 2.74
N GLY A 181 2.01 -15.90 1.87
CA GLY A 181 2.73 -15.04 0.95
C GLY A 181 3.67 -14.07 1.66
N ILE A 182 3.19 -13.38 2.68
CA ILE A 182 3.99 -12.45 3.51
C ILE A 182 5.14 -13.20 4.19
N TYR A 183 4.87 -14.38 4.75
CA TYR A 183 5.86 -15.19 5.42
C TYR A 183 7.00 -15.61 4.51
N LEU A 184 6.71 -16.06 3.29
CA LEU A 184 7.69 -16.45 2.28
C LEU A 184 8.59 -15.27 1.89
N VAL A 185 8.00 -14.08 1.67
CA VAL A 185 8.78 -12.86 1.35
C VAL A 185 9.71 -12.48 2.51
N LYS A 186 9.22 -12.56 3.74
CA LYS A 186 10.01 -12.23 4.94
C LYS A 186 11.19 -13.18 5.12
N THR A 187 10.98 -14.46 4.94
CA THR A 187 12.02 -15.49 5.10
C THR A 187 13.12 -15.34 4.06
N SER A 188 12.74 -15.01 2.83
CA SER A 188 13.69 -14.75 1.74
C SER A 188 14.59 -13.53 1.99
N ASN A 189 14.18 -12.56 2.80
CA ASN A 189 15.02 -11.41 3.16
C ASN A 189 16.09 -11.76 4.22
N LYS A 190 15.80 -12.73 5.12
CA LYS A 190 16.76 -13.14 6.16
C LYS A 190 17.99 -13.87 5.62
N THR A 191 17.85 -14.61 4.54
CA THR A 191 18.95 -15.40 3.96
C THR A 191 20.11 -14.54 3.41
N LYS A 192 19.88 -13.24 3.18
CA LYS A 192 20.93 -12.31 2.72
C LYS A 192 21.77 -11.69 3.84
N VAL A 193 21.28 -11.68 5.08
CA VAL A 193 21.99 -11.06 6.22
C VAL A 193 23.02 -12.01 6.83
N THR A 194 22.86 -13.33 6.64
CA THR A 194 23.75 -14.35 7.18
C THR A 194 24.89 -14.77 6.25
N SER A 195 25.02 -14.16 5.08
CA SER A 195 26.04 -14.48 4.06
C SER A 195 27.04 -13.34 3.80
N VAL A 196 27.25 -12.45 4.80
CA VAL A 196 28.31 -11.42 4.77
C VAL A 196 29.24 -11.62 5.95
#